data_47d034d5b0025b75666caee62a9704be
#
_entry.id   47d034d5b0025b75666caee62a9704be
#
_cell.length_a   1.000
_cell.length_b   1.000
_cell.length_c   1.000
_cell.angle_alpha   90.00
_cell.angle_beta   90.00
_cell.angle_gamma   90.00
#
_symmetry.space_group_name_H-M   'P 1'
#
loop_
_entity.id
_entity.type
_entity.pdbx_description
1 polymer ?
#
loop_
_entity_poly.entity_id
_entity_poly.type
_entity_poly.pdbx_seq_one_letter_code
_entity_poly.pdbx_strand_id
1 'polypeptide(L)'
;MFSWWCFVLCALSFFSTTVAGASLDTGHVAPIESNTLTRELHFPELEEYDYAELEDYEDEEDNDGFPEEALVNKKQSAAPKDSESIRKKFRGKSRVQRLSLVNADFAFGFYRSLLRSQSGTKNVVFSPFGLSSLMAMVTVGAANRTQEQISRVLGFDQLVSTKPGVGSEALHDVFHKLIHRLYKHDFGYTLKDFSGVYLRQGLKIRKTFKEWLRHYYGAHAESVDFSDPQTLTRFNQFISKVTKGKLEDVLEDIDPQTVLLIYQALHFKGSWEHKFIKSKTAMLHFHTGKTAVVNVPMMYVRATMLATTDHAHECDVISLPYSANASMLVVVPYKTSGLRHIERALSWEMVDNWFKDMTNRTREVYIPKFTLHGNYDLIEMFQDLGVMDLFHNEADLSGICEQGNLRVSSLKQHVALKVDEEGSEVAVVSLSGFMPLSSQSKFMADRPFLFLILEHHTQSLLFMGRVMNPLNQ
;
A
#
# COMPACT_ATOMS: atom_id res chain seq x y z
N MET A 1 41.56 39.83 -7.90
CA MET A 1 42.74 40.08 -7.04
C MET A 1 42.64 39.19 -5.87
N PHE A 2 43.57 38.25 -5.88
CA PHE A 2 44.30 37.65 -4.76
C PHE A 2 43.43 37.02 -3.67
N SER A 3 43.42 35.76 -3.47
CA SER A 3 44.50 34.73 -3.49
C SER A 3 44.84 34.25 -2.07
N TRP A 4 44.79 32.93 -1.92
CA TRP A 4 45.75 32.04 -1.27
C TRP A 4 45.43 31.63 0.18
N TRP A 5 45.21 30.34 0.37
CA TRP A 5 46.18 29.23 0.65
C TRP A 5 46.65 29.27 2.12
N CYS A 6 46.86 28.27 2.85
CA CYS A 6 47.20 26.83 2.66
C CYS A 6 47.59 26.25 4.01
N PHE A 7 47.48 24.95 4.14
CA PHE A 7 48.43 24.02 4.83
C PHE A 7 48.46 24.04 6.39
N VAL A 8 48.76 22.98 7.15
CA VAL A 8 49.39 21.66 6.96
C VAL A 8 49.22 20.90 8.29
N LEU A 9 48.84 19.68 8.31
CA LEU A 9 49.52 18.43 8.71
C LEU A 9 50.53 18.43 9.88
N CYS A 10 50.49 17.32 10.59
CA CYS A 10 51.56 16.58 11.31
C CYS A 10 51.22 16.36 12.76
N ALA A 11 51.08 15.20 13.24
CA ALA A 11 51.74 13.89 13.22
C ALA A 11 52.52 13.60 14.53
N LEU A 12 52.26 12.42 15.06
CA LEU A 12 53.17 11.49 15.76
C LEU A 12 53.77 12.01 17.09
N SER A 13 53.92 11.28 18.14
CA SER A 13 54.23 9.86 18.41
C SER A 13 54.58 9.65 19.86
N PHE A 14 54.38 8.44 20.34
CA PHE A 14 55.19 7.71 21.35
C PHE A 14 55.56 8.35 22.69
N PHE A 15 55.21 7.72 23.79
CA PHE A 15 56.19 7.04 24.63
C PHE A 15 55.56 6.08 25.64
N SER A 16 56.06 4.89 25.66
CA SER A 16 55.92 3.81 26.61
C SER A 16 56.82 4.09 27.82
N THR A 17 56.37 3.74 29.01
CA THR A 17 57.27 3.27 30.05
C THR A 17 56.56 2.32 31.04
N THR A 18 57.09 1.13 31.11
CA THR A 18 56.96 0.07 32.09
C THR A 18 57.52 0.47 33.46
N VAL A 19 56.82 0.12 34.55
CA VAL A 19 57.47 -0.27 35.81
C VAL A 19 56.72 -1.41 36.46
N ALA A 20 57.43 -2.45 36.79
CA ALA A 20 57.04 -3.66 37.50
C ALA A 20 56.98 -3.44 39.03
N GLY A 21 56.20 -4.27 39.69
CA GLY A 21 56.45 -4.48 41.13
C GLY A 21 55.31 -5.07 41.94
N ALA A 22 55.40 -6.38 42.17
CA ALA A 22 55.11 -7.12 43.41
C ALA A 22 53.67 -7.43 43.85
N SER A 23 53.44 -8.72 43.87
CA SER A 23 52.44 -9.59 44.47
C SER A 23 51.94 -9.22 45.88
N LEU A 24 50.63 -9.52 46.09
CA LEU A 24 50.16 -10.19 47.31
C LEU A 24 48.86 -10.97 46.99
N ASP A 25 48.93 -12.18 47.34
CA ASP A 25 47.98 -13.27 47.23
C ASP A 25 46.85 -13.14 48.25
N THR A 26 45.57 -13.19 47.86
CA THR A 26 44.47 -13.65 48.70
C THR A 26 43.25 -14.04 47.87
N GLY A 27 42.93 -15.34 47.90
CA GLY A 27 41.57 -15.85 48.04
C GLY A 27 40.71 -15.93 46.77
N HIS A 28 40.67 -17.11 46.20
CA HIS A 28 39.68 -17.56 45.23
C HIS A 28 38.25 -17.25 45.65
N VAL A 29 37.53 -16.49 44.83
CA VAL A 29 36.10 -16.70 44.49
C VAL A 29 35.98 -16.48 42.99
N ALA A 30 35.68 -17.54 42.26
CA ALA A 30 35.41 -17.48 40.84
C ALA A 30 34.08 -16.74 40.59
N PRO A 31 34.03 -15.75 39.68
CA PRO A 31 32.76 -15.24 39.20
C PRO A 31 32.15 -16.28 38.23
N ILE A 32 30.92 -16.63 38.52
CA ILE A 32 30.04 -17.36 37.59
C ILE A 32 29.93 -16.50 36.31
N GLU A 33 30.60 -16.92 35.26
CA GLU A 33 30.35 -16.39 33.94
C GLU A 33 28.91 -16.68 33.54
N SER A 34 28.05 -15.68 33.65
CA SER A 34 26.77 -15.66 32.97
C SER A 34 27.04 -15.53 31.46
N ASN A 35 27.20 -16.66 30.78
CA ASN A 35 27.13 -16.75 29.33
C ASN A 35 25.69 -16.46 28.91
N THR A 36 25.28 -15.20 29.02
CA THR A 36 24.19 -14.68 28.18
C THR A 36 24.75 -14.51 26.79
N LEU A 37 24.63 -15.57 26.00
CA LEU A 37 24.65 -15.50 24.53
C LEU A 37 23.53 -14.54 24.13
N THR A 38 23.85 -13.23 24.07
CA THR A 38 23.11 -12.29 23.26
C THR A 38 23.24 -12.75 21.81
N ARG A 39 22.34 -13.65 21.40
CA ARG A 39 22.13 -13.94 20.00
C ARG A 39 21.64 -12.64 19.40
N GLU A 40 22.55 -11.87 18.79
CA GLU A 40 22.18 -10.81 17.87
C GLU A 40 21.18 -11.40 16.87
N LEU A 41 19.96 -10.87 16.85
CA LEU A 41 19.04 -11.11 15.77
C LEU A 41 19.72 -10.55 14.52
N HIS A 42 20.34 -11.42 13.78
CA HIS A 42 20.96 -11.10 12.52
C HIS A 42 19.80 -10.96 11.51
N PHE A 43 19.25 -9.75 11.39
CA PHE A 43 18.51 -9.44 10.17
C PHE A 43 19.51 -9.62 9.04
N PRO A 44 19.25 -10.47 8.04
CA PRO A 44 20.17 -10.68 6.94
C PRO A 44 20.53 -9.30 6.37
N GLU A 45 21.81 -9.11 6.05
CA GLU A 45 22.22 -7.94 5.26
C GLU A 45 21.26 -7.90 4.08
N LEU A 46 20.46 -6.84 4.03
CA LEU A 46 19.55 -6.61 2.92
C LEU A 46 20.43 -6.36 1.71
N GLU A 47 20.62 -7.36 0.89
CA GLU A 47 20.82 -7.10 -0.51
C GLU A 47 19.61 -6.22 -0.90
N GLU A 48 19.89 -4.98 -1.23
CA GLU A 48 18.89 -4.04 -1.75
C GLU A 48 18.24 -4.80 -2.90
N TYR A 49 16.95 -5.18 -2.75
CA TYR A 49 16.24 -5.82 -3.83
C TYR A 49 16.03 -4.74 -4.85
N ASP A 50 17.01 -4.63 -5.76
CA ASP A 50 16.91 -3.75 -6.89
C ASP A 50 15.93 -4.42 -7.86
N TYR A 51 14.69 -3.95 -7.82
CA TYR A 51 13.67 -4.37 -8.80
C TYR A 51 14.10 -4.05 -10.24
N ALA A 52 15.20 -3.34 -10.45
CA ALA A 52 15.82 -3.09 -11.74
C ALA A 52 16.63 -4.28 -12.28
N GLU A 53 17.06 -5.22 -11.43
CA GLU A 53 17.76 -6.44 -11.85
C GLU A 53 16.82 -7.60 -12.25
N LEU A 54 15.51 -7.44 -12.06
CA LEU A 54 14.57 -8.37 -12.67
C LEU A 54 14.63 -8.12 -14.18
N GLU A 55 15.19 -9.08 -14.92
CA GLU A 55 15.32 -9.07 -16.37
C GLU A 55 14.09 -8.43 -17.03
N ASP A 56 14.32 -7.55 -18.00
CA ASP A 56 13.28 -7.03 -18.87
C ASP A 56 12.48 -8.22 -19.41
N TYR A 57 11.38 -8.57 -18.74
CA TYR A 57 10.35 -9.32 -19.36
C TYR A 57 9.81 -8.39 -20.44
N GLU A 58 10.39 -8.54 -21.65
CA GLU A 58 9.85 -7.92 -22.84
C GLU A 58 8.34 -8.07 -22.77
N ASP A 59 7.61 -7.01 -23.07
CA ASP A 59 6.17 -7.00 -23.27
C ASP A 59 5.85 -7.97 -24.45
N GLU A 60 6.09 -9.28 -24.25
CA GLU A 60 5.38 -10.27 -25.01
C GLU A 60 3.92 -9.94 -24.73
N GLU A 61 3.29 -9.38 -25.73
CA GLU A 61 1.86 -9.08 -25.73
C GLU A 61 1.20 -10.22 -24.97
N ASP A 62 0.59 -9.93 -23.82
CA ASP A 62 -0.17 -10.88 -22.99
C ASP A 62 -1.36 -11.44 -23.79
N ASN A 63 -1.08 -11.86 -24.99
CA ASN A 63 -1.97 -12.54 -25.91
C ASN A 63 -2.02 -14.04 -25.60
N ASP A 64 -1.55 -14.45 -24.42
CA ASP A 64 -1.89 -15.72 -23.84
C ASP A 64 -3.40 -15.73 -23.55
N GLY A 65 -4.13 -15.94 -24.64
CA GLY A 65 -5.53 -16.27 -24.54
C GLY A 65 -5.67 -17.36 -23.49
N PHE A 66 -6.30 -17.04 -22.39
CA PHE A 66 -6.99 -18.07 -21.62
C PHE A 66 -7.78 -18.82 -22.69
N PRO A 67 -7.52 -20.12 -22.91
CA PRO A 67 -8.26 -20.82 -23.94
C PRO A 67 -9.73 -20.62 -23.60
N GLU A 68 -10.47 -19.94 -24.49
CA GLU A 68 -11.93 -19.79 -24.36
C GLU A 68 -12.57 -21.17 -24.14
N GLU A 69 -11.87 -22.23 -24.53
CA GLU A 69 -12.24 -23.63 -24.34
C GLU A 69 -12.19 -24.13 -22.88
N ALA A 70 -11.40 -23.53 -21.98
CA ALA A 70 -11.36 -23.98 -20.58
C ALA A 70 -12.67 -23.67 -19.82
N LEU A 71 -13.50 -22.78 -20.35
CA LEU A 71 -14.82 -22.44 -19.82
C LEU A 71 -15.98 -23.18 -20.54
N VAL A 72 -15.72 -23.94 -21.60
CA VAL A 72 -16.77 -24.53 -22.47
C VAL A 72 -17.12 -25.97 -22.10
N ASN A 73 -16.29 -26.73 -21.37
CA ASN A 73 -16.53 -28.15 -21.09
C ASN A 73 -17.18 -28.46 -19.73
N LYS A 74 -18.31 -27.79 -19.41
CA LYS A 74 -19.34 -28.36 -18.53
C LYS A 74 -20.69 -28.35 -19.24
N LYS A 75 -20.87 -29.28 -20.15
CA LYS A 75 -22.23 -29.78 -20.47
C LYS A 75 -22.71 -30.57 -19.25
N GLN A 76 -23.84 -30.13 -18.68
CA GLN A 76 -24.64 -30.74 -17.61
C GLN A 76 -24.36 -30.27 -16.16
N SER A 77 -24.61 -29.03 -15.90
CA SER A 77 -25.44 -28.50 -14.79
C SER A 77 -25.59 -27.00 -15.05
N ALA A 78 -26.76 -26.43 -14.73
CA ALA A 78 -27.08 -25.03 -15.00
C ALA A 78 -25.88 -24.13 -14.64
N ALA A 79 -25.26 -23.50 -15.64
CA ALA A 79 -24.15 -22.55 -15.41
C ALA A 79 -24.69 -21.44 -14.50
N PRO A 80 -24.03 -21.13 -13.38
CA PRO A 80 -24.46 -20.00 -12.56
C PRO A 80 -24.50 -18.73 -13.41
N LYS A 81 -25.52 -17.90 -13.23
CA LYS A 81 -25.66 -16.60 -13.93
C LYS A 81 -24.39 -15.72 -13.80
N ASP A 82 -23.53 -16.05 -12.85
CA ASP A 82 -22.28 -15.35 -12.54
C ASP A 82 -21.17 -15.54 -13.60
N SER A 83 -21.14 -16.67 -14.33
CA SER A 83 -20.05 -16.96 -15.30
C SER A 83 -20.07 -16.04 -16.52
N GLU A 84 -21.25 -15.61 -16.97
CA GLU A 84 -21.40 -14.71 -18.14
C GLU A 84 -21.03 -13.26 -17.76
N SER A 85 -21.37 -12.83 -16.56
CA SER A 85 -21.01 -11.50 -16.06
C SER A 85 -19.49 -11.37 -15.89
N ILE A 86 -18.82 -12.40 -15.36
CA ILE A 86 -17.36 -12.46 -15.20
C ILE A 86 -16.66 -12.42 -16.55
N ARG A 87 -17.15 -13.20 -17.56
CA ARG A 87 -16.61 -13.18 -18.93
C ARG A 87 -16.70 -11.80 -19.55
N LYS A 88 -17.85 -11.12 -19.41
CA LYS A 88 -18.05 -9.77 -19.90
C LYS A 88 -17.09 -8.78 -19.23
N LYS A 89 -16.90 -8.92 -17.92
CA LYS A 89 -16.00 -8.08 -17.11
C LYS A 89 -14.54 -8.20 -17.56
N PHE A 90 -14.08 -9.41 -17.91
CA PHE A 90 -12.68 -9.71 -18.24
C PHE A 90 -12.35 -9.66 -19.74
N ARG A 91 -13.33 -9.41 -20.59
CA ARG A 91 -13.15 -9.39 -22.04
C ARG A 91 -12.13 -8.31 -22.46
N GLY A 92 -11.11 -8.71 -23.24
CA GLY A 92 -10.07 -7.80 -23.74
C GLY A 92 -9.10 -7.27 -22.68
N LYS A 93 -9.02 -7.90 -21.50
CA LYS A 93 -8.13 -7.48 -20.42
C LYS A 93 -7.01 -8.49 -20.18
N SER A 94 -5.79 -7.99 -19.98
CA SER A 94 -4.65 -8.81 -19.61
C SER A 94 -4.86 -9.47 -18.23
N ARG A 95 -4.03 -10.47 -17.88
CA ARG A 95 -4.12 -11.13 -16.57
C ARG A 95 -3.93 -10.14 -15.41
N VAL A 96 -2.98 -9.21 -15.54
CA VAL A 96 -2.73 -8.15 -14.57
C VAL A 96 -3.95 -7.25 -14.42
N GLN A 97 -4.57 -6.80 -15.52
CA GLN A 97 -5.78 -5.97 -15.46
C GLN A 97 -6.99 -6.71 -14.87
N ARG A 98 -7.11 -8.02 -15.08
CA ARG A 98 -8.15 -8.85 -14.42
C ARG A 98 -7.93 -8.90 -12.90
N LEU A 99 -6.67 -9.10 -12.46
CA LEU A 99 -6.32 -9.01 -11.04
C LEU A 99 -6.66 -7.65 -10.46
N SER A 100 -6.33 -6.56 -11.16
CA SER A 100 -6.65 -5.19 -10.71
C SER A 100 -8.14 -4.96 -10.56
N LEU A 101 -8.98 -5.55 -11.43
CA LEU A 101 -10.42 -5.45 -11.33
C LEU A 101 -11.00 -6.20 -10.12
N VAL A 102 -10.53 -7.42 -9.83
CA VAL A 102 -11.00 -8.14 -8.64
C VAL A 102 -10.51 -7.46 -7.36
N ASN A 103 -9.30 -6.90 -7.39
CA ASN A 103 -8.77 -6.10 -6.29
C ASN A 103 -9.61 -4.84 -6.03
N ALA A 104 -10.12 -4.19 -7.08
CA ALA A 104 -10.99 -3.02 -6.93
C ALA A 104 -12.35 -3.39 -6.33
N ASP A 105 -12.96 -4.49 -6.75
CA ASP A 105 -14.21 -4.97 -6.14
C ASP A 105 -14.02 -5.32 -4.66
N PHE A 106 -12.94 -6.03 -4.33
CA PHE A 106 -12.55 -6.28 -2.95
C PHE A 106 -12.37 -4.98 -2.17
N ALA A 107 -11.66 -4.00 -2.75
CA ALA A 107 -11.39 -2.70 -2.13
C ALA A 107 -12.65 -1.98 -1.67
N PHE A 108 -13.68 -1.93 -2.51
CA PHE A 108 -14.93 -1.27 -2.15
C PHE A 108 -15.71 -2.03 -1.06
N GLY A 109 -15.65 -3.36 -1.07
CA GLY A 109 -16.15 -4.21 0.01
C GLY A 109 -15.45 -3.93 1.33
N PHE A 110 -14.11 -3.95 1.31
CA PHE A 110 -13.26 -3.66 2.45
C PHE A 110 -13.47 -2.25 2.99
N TYR A 111 -13.52 -1.24 2.12
CA TYR A 111 -13.79 0.15 2.50
C TYR A 111 -15.09 0.28 3.28
N ARG A 112 -16.16 -0.36 2.82
CA ARG A 112 -17.45 -0.36 3.54
C ARG A 112 -17.37 -1.04 4.91
N SER A 113 -16.60 -2.11 5.06
CA SER A 113 -16.32 -2.75 6.35
C SER A 113 -15.52 -1.81 7.26
N LEU A 114 -14.45 -1.23 6.75
CA LEU A 114 -13.62 -0.27 7.48
C LEU A 114 -14.43 0.96 7.96
N LEU A 115 -15.35 1.46 7.15
CA LEU A 115 -16.23 2.57 7.55
C LEU A 115 -17.21 2.20 8.66
N ARG A 116 -17.58 0.93 8.80
CA ARG A 116 -18.42 0.48 9.92
C ARG A 116 -17.66 0.46 11.24
N SER A 117 -16.38 0.08 11.21
CA SER A 117 -15.52 0.04 12.41
C SER A 117 -15.02 1.42 12.83
N GLN A 118 -15.02 2.41 11.92
CA GLN A 118 -14.47 3.74 12.16
C GLN A 118 -15.57 4.78 12.44
N SER A 119 -15.24 5.81 13.24
CA SER A 119 -16.10 6.97 13.40
C SER A 119 -16.37 7.66 12.05
N GLY A 120 -17.64 8.05 11.81
CA GLY A 120 -18.04 8.73 10.58
C GLY A 120 -17.35 10.06 10.29
N THR A 121 -16.58 10.59 11.25
CA THR A 121 -15.86 11.88 11.16
C THR A 121 -14.35 11.72 10.97
N LYS A 122 -13.82 10.50 10.98
CA LYS A 122 -12.38 10.26 10.81
C LYS A 122 -11.99 10.25 9.34
N ASN A 123 -10.78 10.76 9.06
CA ASN A 123 -10.09 10.50 7.81
C ASN A 123 -9.82 8.98 7.67
N VAL A 124 -9.72 8.52 6.43
CA VAL A 124 -9.41 7.12 6.12
C VAL A 124 -8.47 7.10 4.93
N VAL A 125 -7.42 6.30 5.01
CA VAL A 125 -6.54 5.95 3.88
C VAL A 125 -6.07 4.52 4.03
N PHE A 126 -6.14 3.73 2.97
CA PHE A 126 -5.57 2.39 2.92
C PHE A 126 -5.12 2.04 1.50
N SER A 127 -4.33 0.99 1.35
CA SER A 127 -3.89 0.50 0.05
C SER A 127 -4.61 -0.81 -0.31
N PRO A 128 -5.59 -0.78 -1.24
CA PRO A 128 -6.24 -1.98 -1.73
C PRO A 128 -5.27 -2.98 -2.35
N PHE A 129 -4.37 -2.49 -3.21
CA PHE A 129 -3.31 -3.28 -3.80
C PHE A 129 -2.46 -3.95 -2.71
N GLY A 130 -2.05 -3.18 -1.71
CA GLY A 130 -1.27 -3.70 -0.59
C GLY A 130 -1.99 -4.80 0.18
N LEU A 131 -3.27 -4.60 0.54
CA LEU A 131 -4.07 -5.61 1.23
C LEU A 131 -4.21 -6.89 0.41
N SER A 132 -4.47 -6.76 -0.89
CA SER A 132 -4.59 -7.89 -1.78
C SER A 132 -3.27 -8.66 -1.90
N SER A 133 -2.14 -7.96 -2.05
CA SER A 133 -0.80 -8.53 -2.07
C SER A 133 -0.47 -9.24 -0.74
N LEU A 134 -0.78 -8.61 0.40
CA LEU A 134 -0.57 -9.16 1.74
C LEU A 134 -1.31 -10.49 1.93
N MET A 135 -2.58 -10.53 1.52
CA MET A 135 -3.37 -11.76 1.63
C MET A 135 -2.97 -12.83 0.60
N ALA A 136 -2.50 -12.40 -0.59
CA ALA A 136 -1.93 -13.34 -1.56
C ALA A 136 -0.65 -14.01 -1.02
N MET A 137 0.20 -13.30 -0.27
CA MET A 137 1.34 -13.92 0.45
C MET A 137 0.88 -14.98 1.44
N VAL A 138 -0.23 -14.77 2.13
CA VAL A 138 -0.79 -15.77 3.05
C VAL A 138 -1.22 -17.03 2.31
N THR A 139 -1.78 -16.89 1.10
CA THR A 139 -2.23 -18.05 0.30
C THR A 139 -1.08 -18.96 -0.16
N VAL A 140 0.18 -18.48 -0.18
CA VAL A 140 1.36 -19.32 -0.41
C VAL A 140 1.49 -20.44 0.61
N GLY A 141 1.08 -20.16 1.85
CA GLY A 141 1.20 -21.13 2.94
C GLY A 141 -0.13 -21.63 3.51
N ALA A 142 -1.25 -21.09 3.06
CA ALA A 142 -2.58 -21.55 3.42
C ALA A 142 -3.02 -22.72 2.55
N ALA A 143 -3.85 -23.60 3.13
CA ALA A 143 -4.41 -24.76 2.44
C ALA A 143 -5.90 -24.90 2.73
N ASN A 144 -6.55 -25.78 1.96
CA ASN A 144 -7.93 -26.21 2.16
C ASN A 144 -8.91 -25.02 2.33
N ARG A 145 -9.81 -25.11 3.30
CA ARG A 145 -10.85 -24.12 3.56
C ARG A 145 -10.31 -22.71 3.89
N THR A 146 -9.16 -22.63 4.55
CA THR A 146 -8.50 -21.33 4.82
C THR A 146 -8.13 -20.63 3.52
N GLN A 147 -7.49 -21.33 2.60
CA GLN A 147 -7.14 -20.80 1.28
C GLN A 147 -8.39 -20.45 0.45
N GLU A 148 -9.44 -21.30 0.50
CA GLU A 148 -10.70 -21.03 -0.22
C GLU A 148 -11.40 -19.77 0.28
N GLN A 149 -11.45 -19.52 1.60
CA GLN A 149 -12.05 -18.32 2.16
C GLN A 149 -11.32 -17.06 1.70
N ILE A 150 -9.98 -17.06 1.76
CA ILE A 150 -9.16 -15.94 1.28
C ILE A 150 -9.41 -15.71 -0.21
N SER A 151 -9.31 -16.76 -1.02
CA SER A 151 -9.47 -16.67 -2.48
C SER A 151 -10.83 -16.14 -2.90
N ARG A 152 -11.89 -16.55 -2.19
CA ARG A 152 -13.27 -16.09 -2.45
C ARG A 152 -13.45 -14.63 -2.09
N VAL A 153 -12.98 -14.19 -0.92
CA VAL A 153 -13.15 -12.81 -0.45
C VAL A 153 -12.39 -11.83 -1.32
N LEU A 154 -11.22 -12.20 -1.81
CA LEU A 154 -10.37 -11.37 -2.67
C LEU A 154 -10.68 -11.57 -4.17
N GLY A 155 -11.58 -12.49 -4.53
CA GLY A 155 -11.94 -12.78 -5.91
C GLY A 155 -10.87 -13.53 -6.71
N PHE A 156 -9.86 -14.11 -6.05
CA PHE A 156 -8.78 -14.85 -6.72
C PHE A 156 -9.29 -16.12 -7.41
N ASP A 157 -10.37 -16.70 -6.90
CA ASP A 157 -11.08 -17.83 -7.50
C ASP A 157 -11.63 -17.53 -8.91
N GLN A 158 -11.84 -16.24 -9.26
CA GLN A 158 -12.25 -15.80 -10.58
C GLN A 158 -11.07 -15.80 -11.59
N LEU A 159 -9.82 -15.79 -11.10
CA LEU A 159 -8.61 -15.66 -11.90
C LEU A 159 -7.95 -17.00 -12.21
N VAL A 160 -8.24 -18.02 -11.39
CA VAL A 160 -7.54 -19.31 -11.42
C VAL A 160 -8.41 -20.36 -12.12
N SER A 161 -7.80 -21.14 -13.03
CA SER A 161 -8.46 -22.29 -13.65
C SER A 161 -8.80 -23.36 -12.61
N THR A 162 -10.00 -23.93 -12.69
CA THR A 162 -10.46 -25.04 -11.82
C THR A 162 -9.72 -26.36 -12.04
N LYS A 163 -8.65 -26.39 -12.87
CA LYS A 163 -7.85 -27.60 -13.09
C LYS A 163 -6.91 -27.81 -11.90
N PRO A 164 -6.93 -28.99 -11.27
CA PRO A 164 -6.00 -29.30 -10.17
C PRO A 164 -4.55 -29.19 -10.67
N GLY A 165 -3.69 -28.48 -9.92
CA GLY A 165 -2.25 -28.39 -10.15
C GLY A 165 -1.76 -27.20 -10.97
N VAL A 166 -2.63 -26.34 -11.51
CA VAL A 166 -2.22 -25.12 -12.27
C VAL A 166 -2.62 -23.82 -11.53
N GLY A 167 -3.24 -23.94 -10.36
CA GLY A 167 -4.04 -22.84 -9.82
C GLY A 167 -3.27 -21.79 -9.01
N SER A 168 -2.42 -22.19 -8.07
CA SER A 168 -1.88 -21.24 -7.10
C SER A 168 -0.65 -20.48 -7.62
N GLU A 169 0.26 -21.16 -8.30
CA GLU A 169 1.48 -20.55 -8.85
C GLU A 169 1.17 -19.46 -9.87
N ALA A 170 0.20 -19.71 -10.77
CA ALA A 170 -0.25 -18.73 -11.75
C ALA A 170 -0.77 -17.42 -11.13
N LEU A 171 -1.37 -17.46 -9.93
CA LEU A 171 -1.79 -16.27 -9.19
C LEU A 171 -0.58 -15.47 -8.72
N HIS A 172 0.42 -16.16 -8.14
CA HIS A 172 1.63 -15.53 -7.62
C HIS A 172 2.48 -14.92 -8.75
N ASP A 173 2.54 -15.56 -9.92
CA ASP A 173 3.17 -15.01 -11.14
C ASP A 173 2.51 -13.69 -11.57
N VAL A 174 1.17 -13.62 -11.54
CA VAL A 174 0.47 -12.37 -11.90
C VAL A 174 0.75 -11.28 -10.87
N PHE A 175 0.81 -11.60 -9.57
CA PHE A 175 1.22 -10.64 -8.55
C PHE A 175 2.66 -10.19 -8.74
N HIS A 176 3.58 -11.10 -9.04
CA HIS A 176 4.97 -10.77 -9.31
C HIS A 176 5.09 -9.77 -10.47
N LYS A 177 4.44 -10.05 -11.60
CA LYS A 177 4.37 -9.13 -12.76
C LYS A 177 3.76 -7.77 -12.37
N LEU A 178 2.69 -7.76 -11.60
CA LEU A 178 2.04 -6.52 -11.15
C LEU A 178 2.98 -5.70 -10.25
N ILE A 179 3.58 -6.34 -9.24
CA ILE A 179 4.53 -5.72 -8.30
C ILE A 179 5.69 -5.12 -9.09
N HIS A 180 6.31 -5.90 -9.97
CA HIS A 180 7.41 -5.43 -10.82
C HIS A 180 7.02 -4.19 -11.62
N ARG A 181 5.85 -4.18 -12.27
CA ARG A 181 5.37 -3.03 -13.04
C ARG A 181 5.13 -1.80 -12.14
N LEU A 182 4.55 -1.96 -10.95
CA LEU A 182 4.24 -0.85 -10.06
C LEU A 182 5.48 -0.24 -9.38
N TYR A 183 6.55 -1.02 -9.17
CA TYR A 183 7.79 -0.57 -8.52
C TYR A 183 8.91 -0.20 -9.51
N LYS A 184 8.72 -0.42 -10.82
CA LYS A 184 9.66 0.00 -11.85
C LYS A 184 9.89 1.51 -11.76
N HIS A 185 11.16 1.92 -11.74
CA HIS A 185 11.54 3.33 -11.68
C HIS A 185 11.06 4.05 -12.95
N ASP A 186 10.59 5.31 -12.82
CA ASP A 186 10.20 6.27 -13.86
C ASP A 186 8.69 6.52 -14.10
N PHE A 187 7.81 6.07 -13.21
CA PHE A 187 6.37 6.36 -13.36
C PHE A 187 5.90 7.67 -12.72
N GLY A 188 6.81 8.64 -12.44
CA GLY A 188 6.44 9.93 -11.84
C GLY A 188 5.85 9.83 -10.44
N TYR A 189 5.93 8.67 -9.81
CA TYR A 189 5.63 8.47 -8.39
C TYR A 189 6.67 7.54 -7.74
N THR A 190 6.75 7.62 -6.43
CA THR A 190 7.51 6.71 -5.60
C THR A 190 6.55 5.91 -4.75
N LEU A 191 6.53 4.60 -4.93
CA LEU A 191 5.88 3.66 -4.05
C LEU A 191 6.96 2.92 -3.27
N LYS A 192 6.92 2.99 -1.94
CA LYS A 192 7.80 2.22 -1.05
C LYS A 192 6.91 1.37 -0.18
N ASP A 193 7.24 0.10 -0.10
CA ASP A 193 6.57 -0.81 0.80
C ASP A 193 7.56 -1.64 1.61
N PHE A 194 7.03 -2.17 2.65
CA PHE A 194 7.64 -3.19 3.46
C PHE A 194 6.58 -4.21 3.81
N SER A 195 6.82 -5.47 3.49
CA SER A 195 5.90 -6.57 3.77
C SER A 195 6.64 -7.71 4.47
N GLY A 196 6.05 -8.26 5.52
CA GLY A 196 6.69 -9.33 6.28
C GLY A 196 5.73 -10.23 7.04
N VAL A 197 6.18 -11.47 7.24
CA VAL A 197 5.51 -12.55 7.97
C VAL A 197 6.41 -13.00 9.11
N TYR A 198 5.99 -12.79 10.35
CA TYR A 198 6.81 -13.02 11.54
C TYR A 198 6.15 -14.03 12.46
N LEU A 199 6.87 -15.12 12.73
CA LEU A 199 6.43 -16.18 13.64
C LEU A 199 7.09 -16.04 14.99
N ARG A 200 6.38 -16.46 16.04
CA ARG A 200 6.95 -16.59 17.38
C ARG A 200 8.20 -17.47 17.36
N GLN A 201 9.23 -17.04 18.11
CA GLN A 201 10.45 -17.80 18.30
C GLN A 201 10.14 -19.25 18.78
N GLY A 202 10.88 -20.22 18.21
CA GLY A 202 10.63 -21.63 18.43
C GLY A 202 9.76 -22.31 17.37
N LEU A 203 8.99 -21.57 16.58
CA LEU A 203 8.29 -22.08 15.42
C LEU A 203 9.18 -22.00 14.17
N LYS A 204 9.27 -23.12 13.43
CA LYS A 204 10.15 -23.22 12.27
C LYS A 204 9.40 -22.94 10.98
N ILE A 205 9.73 -21.83 10.34
CA ILE A 205 9.18 -21.46 9.03
C ILE A 205 9.75 -22.40 7.95
N ARG A 206 8.91 -22.90 7.05
CA ARG A 206 9.34 -23.70 5.91
C ARG A 206 10.23 -22.89 4.97
N LYS A 207 11.32 -23.53 4.52
CA LYS A 207 12.28 -22.89 3.60
C LYS A 207 11.61 -22.49 2.28
N THR A 208 10.79 -23.37 1.72
CA THR A 208 10.01 -23.11 0.50
C THR A 208 9.10 -21.90 0.63
N PHE A 209 8.42 -21.73 1.77
CA PHE A 209 7.60 -20.54 2.03
C PHE A 209 8.42 -19.24 2.00
N LYS A 210 9.59 -19.23 2.66
CA LYS A 210 10.49 -18.06 2.63
C LYS A 210 10.96 -17.71 1.21
N GLU A 211 11.36 -18.75 0.45
CA GLU A 211 11.81 -18.60 -0.93
C GLU A 211 10.71 -18.04 -1.83
N TRP A 212 9.48 -18.52 -1.70
CA TRP A 212 8.34 -18.04 -2.48
C TRP A 212 7.95 -16.61 -2.11
N LEU A 213 7.90 -16.25 -0.82
CA LEU A 213 7.64 -14.89 -0.40
C LEU A 213 8.67 -13.92 -0.96
N ARG A 214 9.94 -14.28 -0.90
CA ARG A 214 11.03 -13.47 -1.44
C ARG A 214 10.90 -13.32 -2.96
N HIS A 215 10.67 -14.44 -3.67
CA HIS A 215 10.61 -14.47 -5.14
C HIS A 215 9.42 -13.66 -5.68
N TYR A 216 8.20 -13.96 -5.22
CA TYR A 216 6.99 -13.37 -5.80
C TYR A 216 6.64 -11.98 -5.26
N TYR A 217 7.05 -11.66 -4.03
CA TYR A 217 6.57 -10.48 -3.32
C TYR A 217 7.69 -9.58 -2.78
N GLY A 218 8.96 -9.98 -2.87
CA GLY A 218 10.05 -9.26 -2.20
C GLY A 218 9.89 -9.18 -0.67
N ALA A 219 9.08 -10.07 -0.08
CA ALA A 219 8.68 -10.02 1.31
C ALA A 219 9.58 -10.86 2.21
N HIS A 220 9.60 -10.50 3.49
CA HIS A 220 10.41 -11.17 4.52
C HIS A 220 9.60 -12.16 5.34
N ALA A 221 10.23 -13.28 5.77
CA ALA A 221 9.62 -14.19 6.72
C ALA A 221 10.67 -14.65 7.75
N GLU A 222 10.39 -14.37 9.04
CA GLU A 222 11.35 -14.60 10.11
C GLU A 222 10.68 -15.05 11.42
N SER A 223 11.46 -15.74 12.29
CA SER A 223 11.00 -16.09 13.63
C SER A 223 11.61 -15.12 14.63
N VAL A 224 10.77 -14.49 15.46
CA VAL A 224 11.14 -13.42 16.40
C VAL A 224 10.58 -13.68 17.79
N ASP A 225 11.23 -13.15 18.81
CA ASP A 225 10.73 -13.16 20.18
C ASP A 225 9.86 -11.91 20.40
N PHE A 226 8.54 -12.10 20.38
CA PHE A 226 7.60 -11.00 20.63
C PHE A 226 7.54 -10.56 22.11
N SER A 227 8.13 -11.33 23.03
CA SER A 227 8.24 -10.96 24.46
C SER A 227 9.44 -10.09 24.78
N ASP A 228 10.43 -9.98 23.87
CA ASP A 228 11.57 -9.08 24.01
C ASP A 228 11.13 -7.63 23.81
N PRO A 229 11.26 -6.75 24.81
CA PRO A 229 10.89 -5.33 24.68
C PRO A 229 11.63 -4.58 23.56
N GLN A 230 12.78 -5.08 23.12
CA GLN A 230 13.55 -4.48 22.04
C GLN A 230 13.01 -4.85 20.64
N THR A 231 12.18 -5.87 20.54
CA THR A 231 11.66 -6.34 19.25
C THR A 231 10.91 -5.23 18.52
N LEU A 232 10.05 -4.47 19.20
CA LEU A 232 9.33 -3.34 18.61
C LEU A 232 10.29 -2.27 18.04
N THR A 233 11.30 -1.90 18.81
CA THR A 233 12.30 -0.91 18.37
C THR A 233 13.08 -1.40 17.15
N ARG A 234 13.48 -2.67 17.13
CA ARG A 234 14.19 -3.29 15.99
C ARG A 234 13.31 -3.32 14.74
N PHE A 235 12.02 -3.63 14.89
CA PHE A 235 11.07 -3.58 13.75
C PHE A 235 11.00 -2.18 13.15
N ASN A 236 10.78 -1.17 13.98
CA ASN A 236 10.67 0.21 13.48
C ASN A 236 11.97 0.69 12.84
N GLN A 237 13.13 0.38 13.43
CA GLN A 237 14.43 0.69 12.84
C GLN A 237 14.62 -0.02 11.48
N PHE A 238 14.21 -1.28 11.38
CA PHE A 238 14.30 -2.03 10.15
C PHE A 238 13.40 -1.44 9.06
N ILE A 239 12.13 -1.15 9.38
CA ILE A 239 11.19 -0.51 8.45
C ILE A 239 11.73 0.86 8.00
N SER A 240 12.23 1.69 8.92
CA SER A 240 12.84 2.98 8.59
C SER A 240 14.03 2.81 7.64
N LYS A 241 14.91 1.84 7.91
CA LYS A 241 16.06 1.55 7.03
C LYS A 241 15.62 1.16 5.62
N VAL A 242 14.69 0.19 5.49
CA VAL A 242 14.20 -0.30 4.18
C VAL A 242 13.49 0.81 3.40
N THR A 243 12.70 1.62 4.08
CA THR A 243 11.95 2.72 3.46
C THR A 243 12.76 4.01 3.34
N LYS A 244 14.07 3.98 3.63
CA LYS A 244 15.00 5.13 3.56
C LYS A 244 14.47 6.33 4.39
N GLY A 245 13.99 6.06 5.61
CA GLY A 245 13.44 7.07 6.53
C GLY A 245 12.08 7.65 6.09
N LYS A 246 11.34 6.96 5.23
CA LYS A 246 10.00 7.42 4.83
C LYS A 246 8.90 6.96 5.78
N LEU A 247 9.14 5.88 6.48
CA LEU A 247 8.26 5.31 7.49
C LEU A 247 9.06 5.12 8.79
N GLU A 248 8.71 5.87 9.81
CA GLU A 248 9.36 5.84 11.13
C GLU A 248 8.29 5.57 12.20
N ASP A 249 8.64 4.79 13.21
CA ASP A 249 7.78 4.47 14.37
C ASP A 249 6.35 4.04 14.01
N VAL A 250 6.23 3.25 12.92
CA VAL A 250 4.94 2.89 12.31
C VAL A 250 4.22 1.76 13.05
N LEU A 251 4.94 0.96 13.83
CA LEU A 251 4.39 -0.07 14.69
C LEU A 251 4.43 0.43 16.14
N GLU A 252 3.25 0.66 16.73
CA GLU A 252 3.11 1.26 18.05
C GLU A 252 3.24 0.24 19.17
N ASP A 253 2.73 -0.97 18.92
CA ASP A 253 2.74 -2.07 19.90
C ASP A 253 2.80 -3.44 19.23
N ILE A 254 3.30 -4.42 19.97
CA ILE A 254 3.24 -5.85 19.64
C ILE A 254 2.79 -6.59 20.88
N ASP A 255 1.69 -7.35 20.78
CA ASP A 255 1.27 -8.24 21.87
C ASP A 255 2.32 -9.35 22.06
N PRO A 256 2.90 -9.51 23.26
CA PRO A 256 3.83 -10.60 23.56
C PRO A 256 3.24 -12.01 23.32
N GLN A 257 1.92 -12.14 23.30
CA GLN A 257 1.24 -13.40 23.02
C GLN A 257 1.07 -13.69 21.52
N THR A 258 1.53 -12.78 20.65
CA THR A 258 1.47 -12.96 19.20
C THR A 258 2.14 -14.28 18.78
N VAL A 259 1.46 -15.03 17.92
CA VAL A 259 1.96 -16.30 17.35
C VAL A 259 2.45 -16.07 15.92
N LEU A 260 1.65 -15.37 15.13
CA LEU A 260 1.94 -15.01 13.75
C LEU A 260 1.47 -13.57 13.52
N LEU A 261 2.43 -12.69 13.26
CA LEU A 261 2.23 -11.31 12.81
C LEU A 261 2.44 -11.24 11.30
N ILE A 262 1.48 -10.69 10.60
CA ILE A 262 1.60 -10.29 9.19
C ILE A 262 1.49 -8.78 9.15
N TYR A 263 2.51 -8.14 8.60
CA TYR A 263 2.64 -6.69 8.64
C TYR A 263 3.01 -6.11 7.28
N GLN A 264 2.38 -5.01 6.95
CA GLN A 264 2.72 -4.24 5.76
C GLN A 264 2.71 -2.74 6.07
N ALA A 265 3.71 -2.05 5.53
CA ALA A 265 3.80 -0.60 5.59
C ALA A 265 4.01 -0.06 4.17
N LEU A 266 3.25 0.98 3.78
CA LEU A 266 3.32 1.59 2.46
C LEU A 266 3.43 3.11 2.58
N HIS A 267 4.28 3.67 1.74
CA HIS A 267 4.40 5.12 1.54
C HIS A 267 4.27 5.45 0.06
N PHE A 268 3.40 6.40 -0.26
CA PHE A 268 3.23 6.91 -1.62
C PHE A 268 3.56 8.39 -1.69
N LYS A 269 4.35 8.75 -2.69
CA LYS A 269 4.63 10.13 -3.07
C LYS A 269 4.52 10.27 -4.59
N GLY A 270 3.50 10.93 -5.08
CA GLY A 270 3.33 11.25 -6.50
C GLY A 270 3.81 12.65 -6.82
N SER A 271 4.30 12.84 -8.04
CA SER A 271 4.70 14.12 -8.60
C SER A 271 3.60 14.60 -9.53
N TRP A 272 3.02 15.78 -9.29
CA TRP A 272 1.94 16.30 -10.15
C TRP A 272 2.44 16.64 -11.55
N GLU A 273 1.74 16.24 -12.58
CA GLU A 273 1.97 16.71 -13.95
C GLU A 273 1.72 18.23 -14.03
N HIS A 274 0.63 18.69 -13.40
CA HIS A 274 0.30 20.10 -13.26
C HIS A 274 0.50 20.55 -11.82
N LYS A 275 1.68 21.11 -11.53
CA LYS A 275 2.09 21.50 -10.18
C LYS A 275 1.21 22.61 -9.60
N PHE A 276 0.84 22.48 -8.34
CA PHE A 276 0.20 23.55 -7.61
C PHE A 276 1.16 24.70 -7.35
N ILE A 277 0.66 25.94 -7.46
CA ILE A 277 1.45 27.16 -7.35
C ILE A 277 1.62 27.51 -5.87
N LYS A 278 2.78 27.23 -5.26
CA LYS A 278 3.06 27.47 -3.83
C LYS A 278 2.68 28.88 -3.36
N SER A 279 3.01 29.92 -4.13
CA SER A 279 2.69 31.31 -3.79
C SER A 279 1.19 31.63 -3.81
N LYS A 280 0.35 30.74 -4.33
CA LYS A 280 -1.11 30.88 -4.36
C LYS A 280 -1.81 29.97 -3.37
N THR A 281 -1.07 29.14 -2.61
CA THR A 281 -1.65 28.40 -1.48
C THR A 281 -2.07 29.40 -0.42
N ALA A 282 -3.35 29.37 -0.07
CA ALA A 282 -3.95 30.32 0.87
C ALA A 282 -4.80 29.60 1.91
N MET A 283 -4.93 30.20 3.09
CA MET A 283 -5.83 29.68 4.12
C MET A 283 -7.28 29.94 3.72
N LEU A 284 -8.01 28.89 3.38
CA LEU A 284 -9.43 28.96 2.99
C LEU A 284 -10.29 28.10 3.90
N HIS A 285 -11.58 28.34 3.86
CA HIS A 285 -12.56 27.59 4.64
C HIS A 285 -12.75 26.16 4.09
N PHE A 286 -12.76 25.20 5.00
CA PHE A 286 -13.15 23.82 4.74
C PHE A 286 -14.30 23.43 5.68
N HIS A 287 -15.40 22.99 5.12
CA HIS A 287 -16.63 22.65 5.83
C HIS A 287 -16.60 21.21 6.33
N THR A 288 -16.19 20.95 7.56
CA THR A 288 -16.14 19.61 8.15
C THR A 288 -17.54 19.08 8.54
N GLY A 289 -18.55 19.93 8.57
CA GLY A 289 -19.95 19.63 8.89
C GLY A 289 -20.89 20.71 8.41
N LYS A 290 -22.19 20.63 8.76
CA LYS A 290 -23.17 21.62 8.34
C LYS A 290 -22.86 23.04 8.82
N THR A 291 -22.31 23.17 10.04
CA THR A 291 -21.97 24.44 10.69
C THR A 291 -20.52 24.53 11.11
N ALA A 292 -19.79 23.43 11.02
CA ALA A 292 -18.38 23.36 11.43
C ALA A 292 -17.46 23.69 10.24
N VAL A 293 -16.61 24.68 10.43
CA VAL A 293 -15.65 25.18 9.42
C VAL A 293 -14.26 25.28 10.05
N VAL A 294 -13.25 24.87 9.32
CA VAL A 294 -11.84 25.02 9.68
C VAL A 294 -11.10 25.75 8.57
N ASN A 295 -10.04 26.47 8.92
CA ASN A 295 -9.16 27.09 7.94
C ASN A 295 -8.04 26.13 7.58
N VAL A 296 -7.87 25.83 6.30
CA VAL A 296 -6.88 24.88 5.78
C VAL A 296 -6.03 25.52 4.70
N PRO A 297 -4.76 25.12 4.56
CA PRO A 297 -3.94 25.52 3.43
C PRO A 297 -4.49 24.89 2.14
N MET A 298 -5.15 25.71 1.32
CA MET A 298 -5.76 25.31 0.06
C MET A 298 -4.80 25.60 -1.09
N MET A 299 -4.35 24.57 -1.76
CA MET A 299 -3.47 24.64 -2.93
C MET A 299 -4.26 25.05 -4.16
N TYR A 300 -3.61 25.73 -5.09
CA TYR A 300 -4.23 26.24 -6.32
C TYR A 300 -3.42 25.87 -7.55
N VAL A 301 -4.12 25.41 -8.57
CA VAL A 301 -3.59 25.26 -9.92
C VAL A 301 -4.67 25.59 -10.95
N ARG A 302 -4.26 26.12 -12.10
CA ARG A 302 -5.11 26.29 -13.28
C ARG A 302 -4.55 25.45 -14.41
N ALA A 303 -5.27 24.44 -14.83
CA ALA A 303 -4.83 23.54 -15.90
C ALA A 303 -6.03 22.91 -16.62
N THR A 304 -5.76 22.31 -17.77
CA THR A 304 -6.72 21.47 -18.48
C THR A 304 -6.61 20.06 -17.95
N MET A 305 -7.69 19.56 -17.36
CA MET A 305 -7.76 18.25 -16.70
C MET A 305 -9.04 17.52 -17.08
N LEU A 306 -9.00 16.20 -17.00
CA LEU A 306 -10.15 15.34 -17.14
C LEU A 306 -11.09 15.53 -15.95
N ALA A 307 -12.33 15.85 -16.20
CA ALA A 307 -13.35 16.01 -15.17
C ALA A 307 -14.75 15.71 -15.70
N THR A 308 -15.63 15.27 -14.81
CA THR A 308 -17.05 15.02 -15.07
C THR A 308 -17.89 15.46 -13.88
N THR A 309 -19.19 15.53 -14.11
CA THR A 309 -20.21 15.76 -13.08
C THR A 309 -21.16 14.58 -13.06
N ASP A 310 -21.26 13.91 -11.93
CA ASP A 310 -22.19 12.81 -11.74
C ASP A 310 -23.47 13.34 -11.08
N HIS A 311 -24.47 13.60 -11.91
CA HIS A 311 -25.76 14.12 -11.45
C HIS A 311 -26.56 13.09 -10.65
N ALA A 312 -26.38 11.79 -10.91
CA ALA A 312 -27.09 10.72 -10.20
C ALA A 312 -26.64 10.61 -8.74
N HIS A 313 -25.34 10.85 -8.49
CA HIS A 313 -24.76 10.79 -7.14
C HIS A 313 -24.47 12.19 -6.55
N GLU A 314 -24.89 13.25 -7.21
CA GLU A 314 -24.73 14.66 -6.78
C GLU A 314 -23.26 14.99 -6.44
N CYS A 315 -22.30 14.70 -7.34
CA CYS A 315 -20.89 15.00 -7.12
C CYS A 315 -20.16 15.48 -8.38
N ASP A 316 -19.09 16.25 -8.16
CA ASP A 316 -18.09 16.56 -9.16
C ASP A 316 -16.87 15.64 -8.99
N VAL A 317 -16.32 15.20 -10.13
CA VAL A 317 -15.19 14.29 -10.17
C VAL A 317 -14.10 14.89 -11.05
N ILE A 318 -12.86 14.94 -10.55
CA ILE A 318 -11.69 15.38 -11.32
C ILE A 318 -10.56 14.37 -11.21
N SER A 319 -9.85 14.17 -12.30
CA SER A 319 -8.61 13.40 -12.34
C SER A 319 -7.42 14.35 -12.32
N LEU A 320 -6.61 14.26 -11.26
CA LEU A 320 -5.37 15.02 -11.09
C LEU A 320 -4.20 14.11 -11.51
N PRO A 321 -3.61 14.33 -12.69
CA PRO A 321 -2.56 13.46 -13.19
C PRO A 321 -1.25 13.68 -12.41
N TYR A 322 -0.59 12.57 -12.08
CA TYR A 322 0.82 12.56 -11.73
C TYR A 322 1.68 12.57 -12.99
N SER A 323 2.97 12.82 -12.88
CA SER A 323 3.89 13.05 -14.02
C SER A 323 4.03 11.86 -14.99
N ALA A 324 3.41 10.72 -14.68
CA ALA A 324 3.36 9.55 -15.56
C ALA A 324 2.03 8.80 -15.41
N ASN A 325 2.05 7.48 -15.46
CA ASN A 325 0.86 6.63 -15.62
C ASN A 325 -0.10 6.54 -14.41
N ALA A 326 -0.10 7.50 -13.49
CA ALA A 326 -1.02 7.48 -12.36
C ALA A 326 -1.80 8.79 -12.22
N SER A 327 -2.95 8.74 -11.56
CA SER A 327 -3.69 9.94 -11.19
C SER A 327 -4.40 9.76 -9.85
N MET A 328 -4.67 10.90 -9.19
CA MET A 328 -5.60 10.97 -8.08
C MET A 328 -6.97 11.43 -8.59
N LEU A 329 -7.94 10.56 -8.49
CA LEU A 329 -9.33 10.89 -8.69
C LEU A 329 -9.88 11.51 -7.41
N VAL A 330 -10.42 12.72 -7.49
CA VAL A 330 -11.02 13.44 -6.36
C VAL A 330 -12.51 13.59 -6.62
N VAL A 331 -13.32 13.13 -5.67
CA VAL A 331 -14.78 13.10 -5.77
C VAL A 331 -15.38 13.97 -4.67
N VAL A 332 -15.96 15.10 -5.05
CA VAL A 332 -16.50 16.09 -4.12
C VAL A 332 -18.02 16.10 -4.22
N PRO A 333 -18.75 15.74 -3.16
CA PRO A 333 -20.21 15.82 -3.15
C PRO A 333 -20.70 17.27 -3.17
N TYR A 334 -21.87 17.54 -3.75
CA TYR A 334 -22.45 18.90 -3.75
C TYR A 334 -22.81 19.39 -2.33
N LYS A 335 -23.16 18.47 -1.47
CA LYS A 335 -23.50 18.75 -0.06
C LYS A 335 -22.48 18.11 0.87
N THR A 336 -22.12 18.76 1.96
CA THR A 336 -21.21 18.24 2.98
C THR A 336 -21.67 16.86 3.53
N SER A 337 -22.96 16.58 3.54
CA SER A 337 -23.53 15.30 3.97
C SER A 337 -23.60 14.24 2.86
N GLY A 338 -23.27 14.60 1.61
CA GLY A 338 -23.46 13.73 0.44
C GLY A 338 -22.46 12.59 0.35
N LEU A 339 -21.29 12.71 1.00
CA LEU A 339 -20.21 11.73 0.89
C LEU A 339 -20.66 10.30 1.21
N ARG A 340 -21.47 10.11 2.26
CA ARG A 340 -21.97 8.78 2.64
C ARG A 340 -22.83 8.12 1.56
N HIS A 341 -23.53 8.91 0.74
CA HIS A 341 -24.31 8.37 -0.37
C HIS A 341 -23.38 7.80 -1.45
N ILE A 342 -22.35 8.56 -1.80
CA ILE A 342 -21.31 8.14 -2.76
C ILE A 342 -20.59 6.88 -2.26
N GLU A 343 -20.14 6.87 -1.00
CA GLU A 343 -19.44 5.73 -0.38
C GLU A 343 -20.22 4.41 -0.44
N ARG A 344 -21.55 4.48 -0.28
CA ARG A 344 -22.45 3.31 -0.36
C ARG A 344 -22.61 2.79 -1.78
N ALA A 345 -22.70 3.71 -2.75
CA ALA A 345 -22.89 3.38 -4.16
C ALA A 345 -21.60 2.98 -4.87
N LEU A 346 -20.43 3.29 -4.27
CA LEU A 346 -19.14 3.15 -4.90
C LEU A 346 -18.87 1.72 -5.39
N SER A 347 -18.61 1.60 -6.69
CA SER A 347 -18.30 0.37 -7.39
C SER A 347 -17.31 0.65 -8.51
N TRP A 348 -16.66 -0.40 -9.05
CA TRP A 348 -15.78 -0.23 -10.21
C TRP A 348 -16.55 0.29 -11.44
N GLU A 349 -17.76 -0.17 -11.64
CA GLU A 349 -18.62 0.31 -12.73
C GLU A 349 -18.87 1.82 -12.65
N MET A 350 -19.10 2.34 -11.45
CA MET A 350 -19.25 3.77 -11.21
C MET A 350 -17.97 4.54 -11.56
N VAL A 351 -16.82 4.04 -11.14
CA VAL A 351 -15.51 4.64 -11.46
C VAL A 351 -15.23 4.60 -12.97
N ASP A 352 -15.48 3.47 -13.61
CA ASP A 352 -15.31 3.29 -15.06
C ASP A 352 -16.22 4.23 -15.86
N ASN A 353 -17.45 4.43 -15.41
CA ASN A 353 -18.37 5.40 -16.02
C ASN A 353 -17.88 6.83 -15.86
N TRP A 354 -17.32 7.20 -14.70
CA TRP A 354 -16.70 8.52 -14.54
C TRP A 354 -15.58 8.74 -15.56
N PHE A 355 -14.68 7.77 -15.76
CA PHE A 355 -13.61 7.90 -16.76
C PHE A 355 -14.15 8.02 -18.18
N LYS A 356 -15.22 7.29 -18.54
CA LYS A 356 -15.86 7.38 -19.88
C LYS A 356 -16.51 8.73 -20.12
N ASP A 357 -17.09 9.33 -19.07
CA ASP A 357 -17.82 10.60 -19.16
C ASP A 357 -16.93 11.82 -18.97
N MET A 358 -15.66 11.63 -18.55
CA MET A 358 -14.72 12.70 -18.36
C MET A 358 -14.37 13.41 -19.66
N THR A 359 -14.32 14.73 -19.59
CA THR A 359 -13.87 15.58 -20.69
C THR A 359 -12.77 16.52 -20.23
N ASN A 360 -11.84 16.84 -21.14
CA ASN A 360 -10.79 17.81 -20.90
C ASN A 360 -11.38 19.23 -20.85
N ARG A 361 -11.21 19.90 -19.72
CA ARG A 361 -11.64 21.29 -19.52
C ARG A 361 -10.62 22.07 -18.70
N THR A 362 -10.35 23.28 -19.10
CA THR A 362 -9.54 24.21 -18.29
C THR A 362 -10.35 24.64 -17.07
N ARG A 363 -9.82 24.35 -15.87
CA ARG A 363 -10.46 24.67 -14.59
C ARG A 363 -9.48 25.32 -13.62
N GLU A 364 -10.01 26.09 -12.70
CA GLU A 364 -9.32 26.46 -11.46
C GLU A 364 -9.58 25.38 -10.42
N VAL A 365 -8.53 24.74 -9.94
CA VAL A 365 -8.60 23.60 -9.02
C VAL A 365 -8.05 24.01 -7.67
N TYR A 366 -8.84 23.77 -6.63
CA TYR A 366 -8.51 24.04 -5.24
C TYR A 366 -8.61 22.75 -4.44
N ILE A 367 -7.49 22.25 -3.92
CA ILE A 367 -7.41 21.02 -3.10
C ILE A 367 -6.67 21.37 -1.81
N PRO A 368 -7.14 20.95 -0.63
CA PRO A 368 -6.40 21.18 0.61
C PRO A 368 -5.09 20.40 0.61
N LYS A 369 -4.06 20.95 1.24
CA LYS A 369 -2.86 20.23 1.63
C LYS A 369 -3.15 19.38 2.83
N PHE A 370 -2.78 18.08 2.81
CA PHE A 370 -3.03 17.16 3.91
C PHE A 370 -2.00 16.03 3.97
N THR A 371 -1.90 15.44 5.15
CA THR A 371 -1.17 14.17 5.37
C THR A 371 -2.13 13.21 6.07
N LEU A 372 -2.17 11.97 5.62
CA LEU A 372 -3.00 10.93 6.21
C LEU A 372 -2.13 9.76 6.64
N HIS A 373 -2.44 9.22 7.81
CA HIS A 373 -1.90 7.97 8.31
C HIS A 373 -3.04 6.98 8.53
N GLY A 374 -2.93 5.81 7.93
CA GLY A 374 -3.81 4.66 8.19
C GLY A 374 -3.03 3.62 8.98
N ASN A 375 -3.48 3.33 10.18
CA ASN A 375 -2.92 2.25 11.01
C ASN A 375 -4.08 1.36 11.44
N TYR A 376 -4.13 0.14 10.89
CA TYR A 376 -5.29 -0.74 11.06
C TYR A 376 -4.87 -2.12 11.53
N ASP A 377 -5.54 -2.62 12.57
CA ASP A 377 -5.70 -4.06 12.77
C ASP A 377 -6.80 -4.55 11.83
N LEU A 378 -6.49 -5.48 10.99
CA LEU A 378 -7.33 -5.87 9.85
C LEU A 378 -8.20 -7.10 10.15
N ILE A 379 -8.02 -7.77 11.29
CA ILE A 379 -8.66 -9.04 11.60
C ILE A 379 -10.17 -8.93 11.52
N GLU A 380 -10.77 -7.98 12.24
CA GLU A 380 -12.23 -7.80 12.25
C GLU A 380 -12.80 -7.54 10.85
N MET A 381 -12.12 -6.70 10.05
CA MET A 381 -12.57 -6.38 8.70
C MET A 381 -12.57 -7.59 7.78
N PHE A 382 -11.53 -8.43 7.86
CA PHE A 382 -11.47 -9.67 7.06
C PHE A 382 -12.48 -10.72 7.55
N GLN A 383 -12.73 -10.81 8.86
CA GLN A 383 -13.79 -11.65 9.40
C GLN A 383 -15.18 -11.20 8.91
N ASP A 384 -15.46 -9.91 8.93
CA ASP A 384 -16.69 -9.32 8.39
C ASP A 384 -16.92 -9.66 6.92
N LEU A 385 -15.84 -9.81 6.15
CA LEU A 385 -15.87 -10.17 4.74
C LEU A 385 -15.97 -11.69 4.50
N GLY A 386 -15.75 -12.50 5.54
CA GLY A 386 -15.91 -13.97 5.48
C GLY A 386 -14.62 -14.78 5.55
N VAL A 387 -13.46 -14.17 5.86
CA VAL A 387 -12.23 -14.89 6.19
C VAL A 387 -12.24 -15.19 7.68
N MET A 388 -12.70 -16.39 8.05
CA MET A 388 -12.87 -16.77 9.45
C MET A 388 -11.75 -17.69 9.94
N ASP A 389 -11.52 -18.81 9.24
CA ASP A 389 -10.65 -19.88 9.70
C ASP A 389 -9.21 -19.39 9.97
N LEU A 390 -8.70 -18.46 9.16
CA LEU A 390 -7.35 -17.88 9.24
C LEU A 390 -6.98 -17.38 10.65
N PHE A 391 -7.96 -16.84 11.38
CA PHE A 391 -7.76 -16.20 12.68
C PHE A 391 -8.13 -17.12 13.86
N HIS A 392 -8.58 -18.34 13.58
CA HIS A 392 -9.03 -19.30 14.58
C HIS A 392 -8.22 -20.60 14.53
N ASN A 393 -8.58 -21.56 15.39
CA ASN A 393 -7.86 -22.83 15.49
C ASN A 393 -8.07 -23.75 14.28
N GLU A 394 -9.04 -23.46 13.45
CA GLU A 394 -9.36 -24.15 12.19
C GLU A 394 -8.43 -23.73 11.03
N ALA A 395 -7.52 -22.79 11.27
CA ALA A 395 -6.57 -22.31 10.27
C ALA A 395 -5.67 -23.47 9.77
N ASP A 396 -5.63 -23.65 8.47
CA ASP A 396 -4.65 -24.52 7.82
C ASP A 396 -3.55 -23.66 7.18
N LEU A 397 -2.46 -23.51 7.93
CA LEU A 397 -1.26 -22.78 7.53
C LEU A 397 -0.06 -23.74 7.46
N SER A 398 -0.32 -24.99 7.10
CA SER A 398 0.68 -26.06 7.02
C SER A 398 1.80 -25.78 6.03
N GLY A 399 1.58 -24.91 5.05
CA GLY A 399 2.61 -24.43 4.12
C GLY A 399 3.57 -23.42 4.74
N ILE A 400 3.20 -22.73 5.83
CA ILE A 400 4.07 -21.77 6.53
C ILE A 400 4.98 -22.48 7.53
N CYS A 401 4.39 -23.34 8.38
CA CYS A 401 5.08 -23.98 9.48
C CYS A 401 4.70 -25.45 9.55
N GLU A 402 5.67 -26.31 9.91
CA GLU A 402 5.44 -27.75 10.06
C GLU A 402 4.71 -28.11 11.36
N GLN A 403 4.87 -27.26 12.36
CA GLN A 403 4.22 -27.45 13.65
C GLN A 403 2.76 -27.01 13.53
N GLY A 404 1.82 -27.90 13.80
CA GLY A 404 0.38 -27.64 13.67
C GLY A 404 -0.13 -26.53 14.59
N ASN A 405 -1.40 -26.11 14.39
CA ASN A 405 -2.12 -25.08 15.14
C ASN A 405 -1.59 -23.66 15.02
N LEU A 406 -1.07 -23.28 13.86
CA LEU A 406 -0.70 -21.91 13.54
C LEU A 406 -1.97 -21.14 13.10
N ARG A 407 -2.16 -19.94 13.66
CA ARG A 407 -3.19 -18.99 13.25
C ARG A 407 -2.59 -17.59 13.19
N VAL A 408 -3.17 -16.73 12.37
CA VAL A 408 -2.82 -15.31 12.35
C VAL A 408 -3.41 -14.65 13.59
N SER A 409 -2.57 -14.13 14.46
CA SER A 409 -2.95 -13.45 15.70
C SER A 409 -2.81 -11.94 15.61
N SER A 410 -2.11 -11.44 14.59
CA SER A 410 -2.02 -10.01 14.30
C SER A 410 -1.84 -9.81 12.79
N LEU A 411 -2.67 -8.96 12.19
CA LEU A 411 -2.66 -8.59 10.78
C LEU A 411 -2.79 -7.08 10.67
N LYS A 412 -1.69 -6.41 10.34
CA LYS A 412 -1.66 -4.95 10.38
C LYS A 412 -1.22 -4.34 9.04
N GLN A 413 -1.85 -3.24 8.65
CA GLN A 413 -1.40 -2.38 7.58
C GLN A 413 -1.18 -0.96 8.08
N HIS A 414 -0.01 -0.40 7.76
CA HIS A 414 0.30 1.01 7.92
C HIS A 414 0.42 1.69 6.55
N VAL A 415 -0.25 2.82 6.39
CA VAL A 415 -0.20 3.63 5.15
C VAL A 415 0.09 5.07 5.50
N ALA A 416 1.04 5.67 4.80
CA ALA A 416 1.30 7.10 4.86
C ALA A 416 1.12 7.74 3.48
N LEU A 417 0.24 8.73 3.38
CA LEU A 417 -0.03 9.49 2.17
C LEU A 417 0.11 10.98 2.45
N LYS A 418 0.97 11.65 1.69
CA LYS A 418 1.15 13.10 1.76
C LYS A 418 0.75 13.74 0.43
N VAL A 419 -0.11 14.75 0.53
CA VAL A 419 -0.57 15.57 -0.61
C VAL A 419 -0.16 17.02 -0.37
N ASP A 420 0.77 17.48 -1.18
CA ASP A 420 1.30 18.85 -1.14
C ASP A 420 1.48 19.45 -2.55
N GLU A 421 2.01 20.65 -2.65
CA GLU A 421 2.21 21.35 -3.93
C GLU A 421 3.34 20.75 -4.76
N GLU A 422 4.20 20.02 -4.13
CA GLU A 422 5.38 19.42 -4.76
C GLU A 422 5.05 18.09 -5.43
N GLY A 423 4.81 18.09 -6.68
CA GLY A 423 5.32 17.03 -7.51
C GLY A 423 6.77 17.37 -7.82
N SER A 424 7.70 16.43 -8.03
CA SER A 424 9.14 16.64 -8.19
C SER A 424 9.58 17.87 -8.98
N GLU A 425 10.81 18.32 -8.70
CA GLU A 425 11.47 19.49 -9.24
C GLU A 425 11.51 19.50 -10.77
N VAL A 426 10.98 20.49 -11.37
CA VAL A 426 11.38 21.40 -12.45
C VAL A 426 10.16 22.19 -12.88
N ALA A 427 10.14 23.48 -12.56
CA ALA A 427 9.09 24.38 -13.00
C ALA A 427 9.40 24.92 -14.39
N VAL A 428 8.56 24.62 -15.36
CA VAL A 428 8.39 25.47 -16.54
C VAL A 428 7.01 26.08 -16.47
N VAL A 429 6.94 27.32 -15.99
CA VAL A 429 5.70 28.11 -16.01
C VAL A 429 5.60 28.76 -17.38
N SER A 430 4.85 28.18 -18.28
CA SER A 430 4.40 28.89 -19.49
C SER A 430 3.15 29.72 -19.13
N LEU A 431 3.38 30.97 -18.80
CA LEU A 431 2.35 32.01 -18.69
C LEU A 431 2.04 32.55 -20.07
N SER A 432 1.17 31.92 -20.82
CA SER A 432 0.50 32.61 -21.94
C SER A 432 -0.74 33.32 -21.40
N GLY A 433 -0.64 34.62 -21.30
CA GLY A 433 -1.72 35.49 -20.84
C GLY A 433 -2.83 35.63 -21.87
N PHE A 434 -3.88 34.83 -21.74
CA PHE A 434 -5.18 35.13 -22.28
C PHE A 434 -6.17 35.18 -21.12
N MET A 435 -6.76 36.35 -20.88
CA MET A 435 -7.93 36.45 -20.01
C MET A 435 -9.17 35.96 -20.77
N PRO A 436 -9.78 34.86 -20.41
CA PRO A 436 -11.07 34.49 -20.98
C PRO A 436 -12.18 35.30 -20.30
N LEU A 437 -13.05 35.85 -21.11
CA LEU A 437 -14.23 36.64 -20.72
C LEU A 437 -15.40 35.80 -20.18
N SER A 438 -15.23 34.49 -19.92
CA SER A 438 -16.27 33.63 -19.36
C SER A 438 -15.94 33.24 -17.93
N SER A 439 -16.94 33.13 -17.05
CA SER A 439 -16.81 32.61 -15.70
C SER A 439 -16.22 31.21 -15.76
N GLN A 440 -14.99 31.08 -15.31
CA GLN A 440 -14.29 29.80 -15.36
C GLN A 440 -14.90 28.85 -14.33
N SER A 441 -15.12 27.60 -14.74
CA SER A 441 -15.61 26.59 -13.81
C SER A 441 -14.53 26.27 -12.77
N LYS A 442 -14.88 26.42 -11.50
CA LYS A 442 -14.02 26.06 -10.36
C LYS A 442 -14.31 24.66 -9.92
N PHE A 443 -13.25 23.91 -9.58
CA PHE A 443 -13.34 22.68 -8.81
C PHE A 443 -12.76 22.93 -7.43
N MET A 444 -13.53 22.75 -6.39
CA MET A 444 -13.13 23.10 -5.02
C MET A 444 -13.45 21.96 -4.05
N ALA A 445 -12.40 21.36 -3.47
CA ALA A 445 -12.52 20.37 -2.42
C ALA A 445 -12.52 21.07 -1.04
N ASP A 446 -13.56 21.85 -0.76
CA ASP A 446 -13.75 22.64 0.46
C ASP A 446 -14.66 21.96 1.51
N ARG A 447 -14.95 20.67 1.32
CA ARG A 447 -15.81 19.82 2.17
C ARG A 447 -15.33 18.37 2.10
N PRO A 448 -15.83 17.47 2.96
CA PRO A 448 -15.45 16.06 2.92
C PRO A 448 -15.55 15.45 1.53
N PHE A 449 -14.47 14.81 1.10
CA PHE A 449 -14.34 14.24 -0.23
C PHE A 449 -13.70 12.84 -0.19
N LEU A 450 -13.98 12.05 -1.24
CA LEU A 450 -13.34 10.77 -1.50
C LEU A 450 -12.17 10.98 -2.47
N PHE A 451 -11.13 10.17 -2.32
CA PHE A 451 -10.05 10.09 -3.31
C PHE A 451 -9.67 8.63 -3.62
N LEU A 452 -9.25 8.41 -4.87
CA LEU A 452 -8.69 7.15 -5.35
C LEU A 452 -7.40 7.44 -6.11
N ILE A 453 -6.32 6.71 -5.83
CA ILE A 453 -5.09 6.78 -6.61
C ILE A 453 -5.03 5.54 -7.49
N LEU A 454 -5.04 5.77 -8.81
CA LEU A 454 -5.09 4.74 -9.83
C LEU A 454 -3.82 4.79 -10.69
N GLU A 455 -3.29 3.61 -10.99
CA GLU A 455 -2.27 3.43 -12.01
C GLU A 455 -2.95 2.95 -13.30
N HIS A 456 -2.70 3.64 -14.42
CA HIS A 456 -3.53 3.51 -15.63
C HIS A 456 -3.17 2.32 -16.50
N HIS A 457 -1.89 1.92 -16.55
CA HIS A 457 -1.43 0.81 -17.39
C HIS A 457 -1.95 -0.53 -16.87
N THR A 458 -1.79 -0.78 -15.59
CA THR A 458 -2.29 -1.98 -14.93
C THR A 458 -3.75 -1.88 -14.50
N GLN A 459 -4.34 -0.69 -14.54
CA GLN A 459 -5.66 -0.35 -14.01
C GLN A 459 -5.79 -0.63 -12.50
N SER A 460 -4.68 -0.51 -11.76
CA SER A 460 -4.62 -0.84 -10.33
C SER A 460 -5.07 0.32 -9.45
N LEU A 461 -5.93 0.01 -8.48
CA LEU A 461 -6.28 0.90 -7.39
C LEU A 461 -5.21 0.78 -6.28
N LEU A 462 -4.28 1.74 -6.27
CA LEU A 462 -3.14 1.74 -5.36
C LEU A 462 -3.52 2.18 -3.96
N PHE A 463 -4.24 3.29 -3.85
CA PHE A 463 -4.73 3.86 -2.59
C PHE A 463 -6.14 4.38 -2.75
N MET A 464 -6.90 4.33 -1.68
CA MET A 464 -8.17 5.04 -1.57
C MET A 464 -8.43 5.49 -0.14
N GLY A 465 -9.32 6.49 -0.04
CA GLY A 465 -9.70 7.00 1.26
C GLY A 465 -10.61 8.20 1.17
N ARG A 466 -10.88 8.79 2.33
CA ARG A 466 -11.65 10.03 2.45
C ARG A 466 -10.95 11.03 3.34
N VAL A 467 -11.16 12.30 3.04
CA VAL A 467 -10.72 13.42 3.86
C VAL A 467 -11.95 14.06 4.48
N MET A 468 -12.11 13.91 5.79
CA MET A 468 -13.18 14.54 6.57
C MET A 468 -12.73 15.88 7.17
N ASN A 469 -11.45 15.97 7.55
CA ASN A 469 -10.79 17.17 8.01
C ASN A 469 -9.30 17.13 7.60
N PRO A 470 -8.84 18.03 6.72
CA PRO A 470 -7.44 18.02 6.26
C PRO A 470 -6.39 18.30 7.34
N LEU A 471 -6.78 18.85 8.49
CA LEU A 471 -5.87 19.15 9.61
C LEU A 471 -5.61 17.93 10.51
N ASN A 472 -6.44 16.89 10.39
CA ASN A 472 -6.27 15.66 11.16
C ASN A 472 -5.42 14.68 10.33
N GLN A 473 -4.43 14.09 10.98
CA GLN A 473 -3.59 13.06 10.38
C GLN A 473 -4.20 11.68 10.53
#